data_be35a95ac436a58498160af90bc136ba
#
_entry.id   be35a95ac436a58498160af90bc136ba
#
_cell.length_a   1.000
_cell.length_b   1.000
_cell.length_c   1.000
_cell.angle_alpha   90.00
_cell.angle_beta   90.00
_cell.angle_gamma   90.00
#
_symmetry.space_group_name_H-M   'P 1'
#
loop_
_entity.id
_entity.type
_entity.pdbx_description
1 polymer ?
#
loop_
_entity_poly.entity_id
_entity_poly.type
_entity_poly.pdbx_seq_one_letter_code
_entity_poly.pdbx_strand_id
1 'polypeptide(L)'
;MKKILILLSMVIAMPAHAASVVATINGKPITDTDVTSRTTLMAKQGKTSSDNRRVALNAIIDDAVKLAHASNFGITPSDEDVDKELNKMKLGNLTASEKDMARSALKSEIAWQILVARTIVPNIEVTKEEIETEKISLATEHGLPIEMTIVRLVNIPEAIAKKLTAPKSCEDAIKMAENLGGAPQKLTAMQYEFAPDVRERIAGLKKLTWSKRVDGNVLLVCNTKKTSEYGDLDDIIKQNAIFKSAMFQADQQLKQLRRKAVIVINDNRYKL
;
A
#
# COMPACT_ATOMS: atom_id res chain seq x y z
N MET A 1 41.29 66.09 -22.42
CA MET A 1 41.72 65.02 -21.50
C MET A 1 40.47 64.26 -21.05
N LYS A 2 40.19 63.14 -21.70
CA LYS A 2 39.00 62.28 -21.36
C LYS A 2 39.45 61.20 -20.38
N LYS A 3 38.92 61.21 -19.15
CA LYS A 3 39.18 60.20 -18.14
C LYS A 3 38.21 59.01 -18.42
N ILE A 4 38.75 57.86 -18.82
CA ILE A 4 38.02 56.58 -18.96
C ILE A 4 38.03 55.98 -17.60
N LEU A 5 36.82 55.82 -17.03
CA LEU A 5 36.51 55.10 -15.79
C LEU A 5 36.28 53.64 -16.13
N ILE A 6 37.25 52.78 -15.84
CA ILE A 6 37.09 51.31 -15.99
C ILE A 6 36.35 50.80 -14.74
N LEU A 7 35.08 50.43 -14.90
CA LEU A 7 34.32 49.71 -13.86
C LEU A 7 34.76 48.24 -13.89
N LEU A 8 35.54 47.83 -12.89
CA LEU A 8 35.91 46.44 -12.66
C LEU A 8 34.71 45.72 -11.99
N SER A 9 33.87 45.02 -12.78
CA SER A 9 32.79 44.19 -12.26
C SER A 9 33.38 42.91 -11.66
N MET A 10 33.40 42.86 -10.34
CA MET A 10 33.81 41.69 -9.56
C MET A 10 32.69 40.65 -9.60
N VAL A 11 32.81 39.63 -10.47
CA VAL A 11 31.92 38.48 -10.51
C VAL A 11 32.21 37.62 -9.28
N ILE A 12 31.34 37.68 -8.27
CA ILE A 12 31.38 36.79 -7.12
C ILE A 12 30.89 35.42 -7.61
N ALA A 13 31.81 34.52 -7.93
CA ALA A 13 31.52 33.10 -8.17
C ALA A 13 31.07 32.49 -6.84
N MET A 14 29.78 32.38 -6.63
CA MET A 14 29.22 31.53 -5.54
C MET A 14 29.65 30.09 -5.80
N PRO A 15 30.29 29.39 -4.84
CA PRO A 15 30.59 27.99 -4.99
C PRO A 15 29.26 27.23 -5.10
N ALA A 16 28.93 26.75 -6.28
CA ALA A 16 27.90 25.79 -6.44
C ALA A 16 28.34 24.53 -5.66
N HIS A 17 27.69 24.25 -4.54
CA HIS A 17 27.89 22.98 -3.84
C HIS A 17 27.42 21.87 -4.79
N ALA A 18 28.37 21.28 -5.52
CA ALA A 18 28.09 20.12 -6.34
C ALA A 18 27.58 19.00 -5.44
N ALA A 19 26.37 18.56 -5.69
CA ALA A 19 25.77 17.44 -4.93
C ALA A 19 26.71 16.23 -5.01
N SER A 20 27.14 15.70 -3.86
CA SER A 20 28.03 14.53 -3.80
C SER A 20 27.35 13.31 -4.42
N VAL A 21 28.00 12.69 -5.41
CA VAL A 21 27.55 11.46 -6.05
C VAL A 21 27.89 10.27 -5.14
N VAL A 22 26.90 9.67 -4.53
CA VAL A 22 27.05 8.54 -3.59
C VAL A 22 27.08 7.18 -4.28
N ALA A 23 26.40 7.08 -5.43
CA ALA A 23 26.41 5.88 -6.27
C ALA A 23 26.12 6.24 -7.73
N THR A 24 26.39 5.28 -8.62
CA THR A 24 25.91 5.33 -10.01
C THR A 24 25.22 4.03 -10.37
N ILE A 25 24.20 4.12 -11.20
CA ILE A 25 23.51 2.96 -11.78
C ILE A 25 23.43 3.10 -13.31
N ASN A 26 24.03 2.15 -14.03
CA ASN A 26 24.15 2.19 -15.49
C ASN A 26 24.66 3.57 -16.00
N GLY A 27 25.63 4.14 -15.28
CA GLY A 27 26.21 5.45 -15.57
C GLY A 27 25.41 6.67 -15.11
N LYS A 28 24.18 6.51 -14.61
CA LYS A 28 23.38 7.61 -14.05
C LYS A 28 23.78 7.86 -12.60
N PRO A 29 24.08 9.11 -12.20
CA PRO A 29 24.45 9.41 -10.83
C PRO A 29 23.25 9.41 -9.88
N ILE A 30 23.49 8.97 -8.65
CA ILE A 30 22.61 9.12 -7.49
C ILE A 30 23.36 9.99 -6.49
N THR A 31 22.73 11.08 -6.08
CA THR A 31 23.36 12.08 -5.19
C THR A 31 22.94 11.86 -3.73
N ASP A 32 23.69 12.48 -2.81
CA ASP A 32 23.35 12.51 -1.39
C ASP A 32 21.99 13.20 -1.14
N THR A 33 21.66 14.21 -1.95
CA THR A 33 20.35 14.88 -1.94
C THR A 33 19.21 13.92 -2.30
N ASP A 34 19.41 13.06 -3.32
CA ASP A 34 18.43 12.07 -3.73
C ASP A 34 18.15 11.08 -2.59
N VAL A 35 19.21 10.58 -1.96
CA VAL A 35 19.08 9.66 -0.82
C VAL A 35 18.39 10.34 0.37
N THR A 36 18.70 11.61 0.64
CA THR A 36 18.06 12.38 1.72
C THR A 36 16.57 12.56 1.44
N SER A 37 16.21 12.98 0.23
CA SER A 37 14.82 13.15 -0.19
C SER A 37 14.04 11.84 -0.11
N ARG A 38 14.62 10.72 -0.56
CA ARG A 38 14.02 9.40 -0.48
C ARG A 38 13.81 8.94 0.97
N THR A 39 14.81 9.19 1.84
CA THR A 39 14.71 8.88 3.27
C THR A 39 13.55 9.62 3.93
N THR A 40 13.41 10.92 3.64
CA THR A 40 12.31 11.75 4.16
C THR A 40 10.95 11.26 3.68
N LEU A 41 10.83 10.91 2.39
CA LEU A 41 9.60 10.35 1.83
C LEU A 41 9.21 9.03 2.49
N MET A 42 10.17 8.15 2.72
CA MET A 42 9.93 6.88 3.43
C MET A 42 9.44 7.12 4.84
N ALA A 43 10.03 8.08 5.56
CA ALA A 43 9.58 8.44 6.90
C ALA A 43 8.14 9.00 6.90
N LYS A 44 7.79 9.86 5.92
CA LYS A 44 6.42 10.37 5.74
C LYS A 44 5.39 9.27 5.43
N GLN A 45 5.85 8.15 4.85
CA GLN A 45 5.04 6.95 4.60
C GLN A 45 5.01 5.97 5.79
N GLY A 46 5.59 6.33 6.94
CA GLY A 46 5.70 5.47 8.12
C GLY A 46 6.73 4.33 7.99
N LYS A 47 7.57 4.36 6.94
CA LYS A 47 8.61 3.36 6.71
C LYS A 47 9.92 3.81 7.35
N THR A 48 10.21 3.32 8.53
CA THR A 48 11.46 3.61 9.24
C THR A 48 12.27 2.33 9.47
N SER A 49 13.59 2.44 9.43
CA SER A 49 14.53 1.36 9.69
C SER A 49 15.77 1.90 10.41
N SER A 50 16.56 1.03 11.03
CA SER A 50 17.82 1.39 11.68
C SER A 50 18.86 1.99 10.71
N ASP A 51 18.74 1.68 9.41
CA ASP A 51 19.60 2.19 8.35
C ASP A 51 18.81 2.79 7.20
N ASN A 52 18.03 3.82 7.53
CA ASN A 52 17.12 4.48 6.58
C ASN A 52 17.79 4.95 5.30
N ARG A 53 19.04 5.44 5.37
CA ARG A 53 19.76 5.97 4.19
C ARG A 53 20.17 4.87 3.23
N ARG A 54 20.65 3.73 3.73
CA ARG A 54 21.00 2.56 2.89
C ARG A 54 19.76 1.95 2.26
N VAL A 55 18.67 1.85 3.03
CA VAL A 55 17.38 1.39 2.49
C VAL A 55 16.87 2.35 1.40
N ALA A 56 16.99 3.66 1.59
CA ALA A 56 16.63 4.67 0.60
C ALA A 56 17.46 4.55 -0.68
N LEU A 57 18.80 4.42 -0.57
CA LEU A 57 19.66 4.21 -1.73
C LEU A 57 19.29 2.93 -2.50
N ASN A 58 19.05 1.83 -1.80
CA ASN A 58 18.62 0.58 -2.44
C ASN A 58 17.29 0.74 -3.17
N ALA A 59 16.33 1.46 -2.57
CA ALA A 59 15.05 1.75 -3.22
C ALA A 59 15.21 2.60 -4.49
N ILE A 60 16.09 3.61 -4.49
CA ILE A 60 16.39 4.41 -5.69
C ILE A 60 17.01 3.53 -6.80
N ILE A 61 17.92 2.63 -6.42
CA ILE A 61 18.54 1.69 -7.36
C ILE A 61 17.47 0.77 -7.97
N ASP A 62 16.59 0.21 -7.14
CA ASP A 62 15.50 -0.67 -7.59
C ASP A 62 14.53 0.07 -8.51
N ASP A 63 14.16 1.32 -8.16
CA ASP A 63 13.32 2.17 -8.99
C ASP A 63 13.96 2.42 -10.37
N ALA A 64 15.26 2.70 -10.43
CA ALA A 64 15.96 2.89 -11.69
C ALA A 64 16.01 1.62 -12.54
N VAL A 65 16.23 0.45 -11.93
CA VAL A 65 16.22 -0.85 -12.62
C VAL A 65 14.84 -1.19 -13.16
N LYS A 66 13.80 -1.03 -12.35
CA LYS A 66 12.40 -1.24 -12.75
C LYS A 66 12.02 -0.40 -13.96
N LEU A 67 12.27 0.93 -13.86
CA LEU A 67 11.92 1.86 -14.92
C LEU A 67 12.68 1.60 -16.21
N ALA A 68 13.98 1.35 -16.13
CA ALA A 68 14.79 1.01 -17.30
C ALA A 68 14.30 -0.27 -17.98
N HIS A 69 13.96 -1.30 -17.20
CA HIS A 69 13.45 -2.54 -17.76
C HIS A 69 12.07 -2.35 -18.39
N ALA A 70 11.14 -1.67 -17.72
CA ALA A 70 9.80 -1.39 -18.26
C ALA A 70 9.86 -0.57 -19.56
N SER A 71 10.79 0.40 -19.66
CA SER A 71 11.01 1.21 -20.85
C SER A 71 11.42 0.37 -22.07
N ASN A 72 12.16 -0.73 -21.88
CA ASN A 72 12.52 -1.65 -22.97
C ASN A 72 11.29 -2.35 -23.59
N PHE A 73 10.16 -2.39 -22.87
CA PHE A 73 8.87 -2.89 -23.35
C PHE A 73 7.93 -1.77 -23.80
N GLY A 74 8.45 -0.55 -23.98
CA GLY A 74 7.65 0.62 -24.36
C GLY A 74 6.70 1.11 -23.27
N ILE A 75 6.93 0.73 -22.02
CA ILE A 75 6.10 1.13 -20.87
C ILE A 75 6.76 2.33 -20.21
N THR A 76 6.19 3.50 -20.47
CA THR A 76 6.63 4.78 -19.88
C THR A 76 5.40 5.56 -19.46
N PRO A 77 5.04 5.57 -18.15
CA PRO A 77 3.91 6.35 -17.66
C PRO A 77 4.07 7.84 -17.99
N SER A 78 2.97 8.50 -18.34
CA SER A 78 2.98 9.93 -18.60
C SER A 78 3.20 10.72 -17.30
N ASP A 79 3.77 11.90 -17.40
CA ASP A 79 3.97 12.75 -16.23
C ASP A 79 2.62 13.20 -15.64
N GLU A 80 1.58 13.34 -16.48
CA GLU A 80 0.21 13.65 -16.04
C GLU A 80 -0.37 12.54 -15.16
N ASP A 81 -0.23 11.28 -15.57
CA ASP A 81 -0.71 10.12 -14.78
C ASP A 81 0.04 10.02 -13.45
N VAL A 82 1.36 10.23 -13.48
CA VAL A 82 2.18 10.24 -12.27
C VAL A 82 1.76 11.35 -11.32
N ASP A 83 1.53 12.57 -11.82
CA ASP A 83 1.09 13.69 -10.99
C ASP A 83 -0.29 13.47 -10.42
N LYS A 84 -1.20 12.88 -11.19
CA LYS A 84 -2.54 12.53 -10.73
C LYS A 84 -2.51 11.53 -9.57
N GLU A 85 -1.66 10.51 -9.67
CA GLU A 85 -1.49 9.53 -8.58
C GLU A 85 -0.76 10.15 -7.38
N LEU A 86 0.28 10.97 -7.61
CA LEU A 86 0.99 11.67 -6.54
C LEU A 86 0.07 12.56 -5.71
N ASN A 87 -0.86 13.26 -6.37
CA ASN A 87 -1.83 14.13 -5.69
C ASN A 87 -2.83 13.35 -4.79
N LYS A 88 -3.08 12.08 -5.07
CA LYS A 88 -3.88 11.21 -4.20
C LYS A 88 -3.13 10.77 -2.95
N MET A 89 -1.80 10.76 -2.99
CA MET A 89 -0.96 10.40 -1.86
C MET A 89 -0.89 11.58 -0.88
N LYS A 90 -1.42 11.42 0.32
CA LYS A 90 -1.42 12.46 1.36
C LYS A 90 -0.05 12.58 2.04
N LEU A 91 0.97 13.01 1.30
CA LEU A 91 2.37 13.09 1.78
C LEU A 91 2.69 14.40 2.53
N GLY A 92 1.72 15.28 2.75
CA GLY A 92 1.94 16.59 3.35
C GLY A 92 2.74 17.54 2.43
N ASN A 93 3.37 18.56 3.03
CA ASN A 93 4.19 19.49 2.28
C ASN A 93 5.53 18.84 1.86
N LEU A 94 5.79 18.85 0.56
CA LEU A 94 7.04 18.35 -0.04
C LEU A 94 7.88 19.54 -0.54
N THR A 95 9.18 19.47 -0.31
CA THR A 95 10.15 20.33 -1.02
C THR A 95 10.19 19.95 -2.51
N ALA A 96 10.79 20.80 -3.35
CA ALA A 96 10.94 20.51 -4.78
C ALA A 96 11.69 19.18 -5.00
N SER A 97 12.79 18.96 -4.31
CA SER A 97 13.60 17.73 -4.40
C SER A 97 12.81 16.48 -3.91
N GLU A 98 12.05 16.60 -2.84
CA GLU A 98 11.18 15.51 -2.36
C GLU A 98 10.08 15.19 -3.38
N LYS A 99 9.48 16.22 -4.02
CA LYS A 99 8.47 16.05 -5.05
C LYS A 99 9.01 15.35 -6.28
N ASP A 100 10.19 15.76 -6.76
CA ASP A 100 10.85 15.12 -7.91
C ASP A 100 11.22 13.66 -7.60
N MET A 101 11.72 13.39 -6.39
CA MET A 101 12.00 12.02 -5.93
C MET A 101 10.72 11.18 -5.83
N ALA A 102 9.62 11.75 -5.32
CA ALA A 102 8.33 11.06 -5.25
C ALA A 102 7.78 10.73 -6.64
N ARG A 103 7.88 11.67 -7.60
CA ARG A 103 7.50 11.44 -9.00
C ARG A 103 8.32 10.32 -9.63
N SER A 104 9.64 10.35 -9.46
CA SER A 104 10.54 9.33 -10.00
C SER A 104 10.20 7.94 -9.47
N ALA A 105 10.01 7.82 -8.16
CA ALA A 105 9.65 6.57 -7.51
C ALA A 105 8.28 6.06 -7.98
N LEU A 106 7.29 6.94 -8.05
CA LEU A 106 5.94 6.58 -8.47
C LEU A 106 5.89 6.18 -9.95
N LYS A 107 6.62 6.90 -10.82
CA LYS A 107 6.75 6.57 -12.24
C LYS A 107 7.33 5.16 -12.44
N SER A 108 8.36 4.84 -11.67
CA SER A 108 8.98 3.51 -11.66
C SER A 108 8.01 2.42 -11.21
N GLU A 109 7.28 2.68 -10.13
CA GLU A 109 6.34 1.71 -9.57
C GLU A 109 5.16 1.45 -10.52
N ILE A 110 4.57 2.49 -11.11
CA ILE A 110 3.48 2.36 -12.09
C ILE A 110 3.99 1.58 -13.32
N ALA A 111 5.18 1.93 -13.85
CA ALA A 111 5.76 1.23 -14.98
C ALA A 111 5.97 -0.26 -14.68
N TRP A 112 6.48 -0.57 -13.50
CA TRP A 112 6.70 -1.94 -13.06
C TRP A 112 5.41 -2.74 -12.91
N GLN A 113 4.38 -2.14 -12.28
CA GLN A 113 3.07 -2.78 -12.15
C GLN A 113 2.44 -3.10 -13.50
N ILE A 114 2.52 -2.17 -14.46
CA ILE A 114 2.03 -2.41 -15.84
C ILE A 114 2.82 -3.54 -16.50
N LEU A 115 4.14 -3.57 -16.34
CA LEU A 115 4.99 -4.63 -16.88
C LEU A 115 4.59 -5.99 -16.29
N VAL A 116 4.49 -6.10 -14.97
CA VAL A 116 4.07 -7.33 -14.27
C VAL A 116 2.71 -7.80 -14.76
N ALA A 117 1.74 -6.88 -14.84
CA ALA A 117 0.40 -7.19 -15.32
C ALA A 117 0.37 -7.68 -16.78
N ARG A 118 1.27 -7.18 -17.62
CA ARG A 118 1.32 -7.56 -19.07
C ARG A 118 2.16 -8.81 -19.35
N THR A 119 3.20 -9.05 -18.57
CA THR A 119 4.20 -10.07 -18.91
C THR A 119 4.28 -11.23 -17.93
N ILE A 120 3.91 -11.04 -16.67
CA ILE A 120 3.97 -12.07 -15.64
C ILE A 120 2.59 -12.67 -15.39
N VAL A 121 1.62 -11.83 -15.04
CA VAL A 121 0.27 -12.27 -14.65
C VAL A 121 -0.38 -13.22 -15.68
N PRO A 122 -0.32 -12.98 -17.01
CA PRO A 122 -0.94 -13.87 -17.98
C PRO A 122 -0.34 -15.27 -18.06
N ASN A 123 0.88 -15.45 -17.56
CA ASN A 123 1.61 -16.72 -17.59
C ASN A 123 1.53 -17.49 -16.26
N ILE A 124 0.74 -17.00 -15.29
CA ILE A 124 0.56 -17.70 -14.01
C ILE A 124 -0.60 -18.66 -14.15
N GLU A 125 -0.29 -19.92 -13.99
CA GLU A 125 -1.27 -20.99 -13.84
C GLU A 125 -1.41 -21.32 -12.36
N VAL A 126 -2.63 -21.35 -11.86
CA VAL A 126 -2.95 -21.78 -10.49
C VAL A 126 -3.60 -23.14 -10.57
N THR A 127 -3.02 -24.12 -9.91
CA THR A 127 -3.52 -25.48 -9.88
C THR A 127 -4.69 -25.63 -8.91
N LYS A 128 -5.48 -26.68 -9.08
CA LYS A 128 -6.56 -27.01 -8.13
C LYS A 128 -6.03 -27.29 -6.73
N GLU A 129 -4.85 -27.93 -6.63
CA GLU A 129 -4.19 -28.23 -5.38
C GLU A 129 -3.79 -26.94 -4.63
N GLU A 130 -3.32 -25.92 -5.35
CA GLU A 130 -3.00 -24.62 -4.75
C GLU A 130 -4.25 -23.92 -4.23
N ILE A 131 -5.36 -23.97 -4.97
CA ILE A 131 -6.67 -23.44 -4.52
C ILE A 131 -7.12 -24.15 -3.25
N GLU A 132 -7.09 -25.49 -3.23
CA GLU A 132 -7.50 -26.25 -2.05
C GLU A 132 -6.59 -26.01 -0.85
N THR A 133 -5.29 -25.87 -1.07
CA THR A 133 -4.31 -25.53 -0.01
C THR A 133 -4.61 -24.16 0.58
N GLU A 134 -4.91 -23.17 -0.25
CA GLU A 134 -5.26 -21.81 0.21
C GLU A 134 -6.61 -21.81 0.93
N LYS A 135 -7.59 -22.60 0.49
CA LYS A 135 -8.86 -22.79 1.22
C LYS A 135 -8.63 -23.34 2.64
N ILE A 136 -7.80 -24.38 2.75
CA ILE A 136 -7.44 -24.96 4.05
C ILE A 136 -6.73 -23.92 4.92
N SER A 137 -5.80 -23.15 4.35
CA SER A 137 -5.09 -22.09 5.06
C SER A 137 -6.07 -21.02 5.56
N LEU A 138 -6.96 -20.53 4.71
CA LEU A 138 -7.98 -19.56 5.08
C LEU A 138 -8.96 -20.11 6.14
N ALA A 139 -9.36 -21.35 6.01
CA ALA A 139 -10.21 -22.00 7.00
C ALA A 139 -9.52 -22.17 8.34
N THR A 140 -8.20 -22.40 8.34
CA THR A 140 -7.39 -22.51 9.55
C THR A 140 -7.16 -21.14 10.20
N GLU A 141 -6.89 -20.11 9.39
CA GLU A 141 -6.59 -18.75 9.87
C GLU A 141 -7.85 -17.95 10.24
N HIS A 142 -8.93 -18.11 9.49
CA HIS A 142 -10.14 -17.28 9.60
C HIS A 142 -11.40 -18.05 9.99
N GLY A 143 -11.31 -19.35 10.20
CA GLY A 143 -12.44 -20.23 10.48
C GLY A 143 -13.13 -20.75 9.23
N LEU A 144 -14.10 -21.67 9.45
CA LEU A 144 -14.93 -22.25 8.39
C LEU A 144 -15.73 -21.15 7.68
N PRO A 145 -16.10 -21.33 6.40
CA PRO A 145 -16.93 -20.39 5.69
C PRO A 145 -18.31 -20.32 6.38
N ILE A 146 -18.54 -19.21 7.02
CA ILE A 146 -19.77 -18.93 7.76
C ILE A 146 -20.36 -17.66 7.18
N GLU A 147 -21.53 -17.77 6.56
CA GLU A 147 -22.33 -16.61 6.20
C GLU A 147 -22.87 -15.99 7.50
N MET A 148 -22.63 -14.72 7.67
CA MET A 148 -23.07 -13.96 8.84
C MET A 148 -23.95 -12.80 8.42
N THR A 149 -25.06 -12.64 9.12
CA THR A 149 -25.85 -11.41 9.06
C THR A 149 -25.57 -10.61 10.32
N ILE A 150 -25.09 -9.39 10.14
CA ILE A 150 -24.77 -8.48 11.25
C ILE A 150 -25.56 -7.18 11.10
N VAL A 151 -25.79 -6.50 12.23
CA VAL A 151 -26.20 -5.10 12.29
C VAL A 151 -25.03 -4.29 12.79
N ARG A 152 -24.66 -3.27 12.04
CA ARG A 152 -23.61 -2.31 12.37
C ARG A 152 -24.21 -0.94 12.63
N LEU A 153 -23.85 -0.34 13.75
CA LEU A 153 -24.11 1.07 14.05
C LEU A 153 -22.78 1.83 14.00
N VAL A 154 -22.75 2.91 13.24
CA VAL A 154 -21.54 3.72 12.99
C VAL A 154 -21.68 5.06 13.68
N ASN A 155 -20.61 5.53 14.32
CA ASN A 155 -20.51 6.85 14.93
C ASN A 155 -21.60 7.14 15.99
N ILE A 156 -22.06 6.11 16.72
CA ILE A 156 -23.07 6.34 17.75
C ILE A 156 -22.45 6.94 19.02
N PRO A 157 -23.15 7.92 19.65
CA PRO A 157 -22.77 8.44 20.95
C PRO A 157 -22.77 7.35 22.02
N GLU A 158 -21.90 7.45 23.01
CA GLU A 158 -21.82 6.50 24.11
C GLU A 158 -23.13 6.40 24.91
N ALA A 159 -23.84 7.53 25.06
CA ALA A 159 -25.14 7.58 25.71
C ALA A 159 -26.21 6.72 25.00
N ILE A 160 -26.15 6.59 23.67
CA ILE A 160 -27.02 5.71 22.88
C ILE A 160 -26.56 4.27 23.03
N ALA A 161 -25.26 4.02 22.94
CA ALA A 161 -24.71 2.66 23.07
C ALA A 161 -25.08 2.01 24.42
N LYS A 162 -25.11 2.77 25.50
CA LYS A 162 -25.52 2.31 26.86
C LYS A 162 -27.02 1.97 26.96
N LYS A 163 -27.85 2.46 26.04
CA LYS A 163 -29.30 2.17 26.02
C LYS A 163 -29.65 0.96 25.16
N LEU A 164 -28.69 0.41 24.40
CA LEU A 164 -28.88 -0.78 23.61
C LEU A 164 -29.04 -2.00 24.54
N THR A 165 -30.20 -2.63 24.51
CA THR A 165 -30.50 -3.86 25.24
C THR A 165 -30.45 -5.07 24.30
N ALA A 166 -30.47 -6.29 24.84
CA ALA A 166 -30.50 -7.50 24.03
C ALA A 166 -31.82 -7.58 23.24
N PRO A 167 -31.77 -7.56 21.90
CA PRO A 167 -32.95 -7.63 21.06
C PRO A 167 -33.49 -9.07 20.96
N LYS A 168 -34.76 -9.20 20.63
CA LYS A 168 -35.40 -10.51 20.41
C LYS A 168 -35.12 -11.04 18.99
N SER A 169 -34.89 -10.16 18.03
CA SER A 169 -34.61 -10.49 16.63
C SER A 169 -33.69 -9.43 16.00
N CYS A 170 -33.25 -9.68 14.78
CA CYS A 170 -32.49 -8.72 14.00
C CYS A 170 -33.31 -7.46 13.67
N GLU A 171 -34.57 -7.65 13.34
CA GLU A 171 -35.54 -6.59 13.05
C GLU A 171 -35.80 -5.72 14.29
N ASP A 172 -35.90 -6.36 15.45
CA ASP A 172 -36.05 -5.70 16.75
C ASP A 172 -34.79 -4.85 17.06
N ALA A 173 -33.59 -5.38 16.79
CA ALA A 173 -32.34 -4.65 16.93
C ALA A 173 -32.29 -3.39 16.05
N ILE A 174 -32.73 -3.50 14.79
CA ILE A 174 -32.79 -2.38 13.84
C ILE A 174 -33.75 -1.32 14.36
N LYS A 175 -34.99 -1.69 14.68
CA LYS A 175 -36.00 -0.76 15.22
C LYS A 175 -35.54 -0.09 16.51
N MET A 176 -34.92 -0.85 17.42
CA MET A 176 -34.37 -0.30 18.66
C MET A 176 -33.32 0.77 18.36
N ALA A 177 -32.40 0.50 17.44
CA ALA A 177 -31.35 1.45 17.07
C ALA A 177 -31.93 2.72 16.42
N GLU A 178 -32.89 2.57 15.52
CA GLU A 178 -33.60 3.70 14.87
C GLU A 178 -34.34 4.57 15.89
N ASN A 179 -35.06 3.96 16.83
CA ASN A 179 -35.79 4.67 17.90
C ASN A 179 -34.85 5.46 18.81
N LEU A 180 -33.59 5.06 18.90
CA LEU A 180 -32.55 5.76 19.67
C LEU A 180 -31.79 6.80 18.82
N GLY A 181 -32.20 7.01 17.56
CA GLY A 181 -31.56 7.96 16.63
C GLY A 181 -30.29 7.42 15.96
N GLY A 182 -30.07 6.12 15.99
CA GLY A 182 -28.99 5.47 15.24
C GLY A 182 -29.39 5.18 13.78
N ALA A 183 -28.39 4.97 12.92
CA ALA A 183 -28.55 4.54 11.53
C ALA A 183 -28.01 3.10 11.39
N PRO A 184 -28.84 2.08 11.60
CA PRO A 184 -28.40 0.69 11.52
C PRO A 184 -28.16 0.28 10.07
N GLN A 185 -27.04 -0.42 9.85
CA GLN A 185 -26.69 -1.05 8.58
C GLN A 185 -26.77 -2.56 8.77
N LYS A 186 -27.68 -3.22 8.03
CA LYS A 186 -27.75 -4.68 7.98
C LYS A 186 -26.85 -5.17 6.85
N LEU A 187 -25.89 -6.03 7.20
CA LEU A 187 -24.93 -6.59 6.26
C LEU A 187 -25.01 -8.12 6.33
N THR A 188 -25.04 -8.76 5.19
CA THR A 188 -24.92 -10.23 5.08
C THR A 188 -23.75 -10.52 4.15
N ALA A 189 -22.77 -11.24 4.67
CA ALA A 189 -21.57 -11.60 3.97
C ALA A 189 -20.90 -12.82 4.62
N MET A 190 -19.94 -13.41 3.96
CA MET A 190 -19.09 -14.43 4.56
C MET A 190 -18.17 -13.79 5.61
N GLN A 191 -17.87 -14.51 6.67
CA GLN A 191 -17.06 -14.00 7.78
C GLN A 191 -15.72 -13.41 7.30
N TYR A 192 -15.09 -14.03 6.30
CA TYR A 192 -13.81 -13.58 5.74
C TYR A 192 -13.90 -12.29 4.89
N GLU A 193 -15.10 -11.91 4.42
CA GLU A 193 -15.32 -10.69 3.63
C GLU A 193 -15.39 -9.44 4.52
N PHE A 194 -15.62 -9.60 5.81
CA PHE A 194 -15.58 -8.46 6.74
C PHE A 194 -14.14 -7.99 6.97
N ALA A 195 -13.99 -6.69 7.22
CA ALA A 195 -12.70 -6.11 7.59
C ALA A 195 -12.13 -6.78 8.85
N PRO A 196 -10.79 -6.90 9.00
CA PRO A 196 -10.15 -7.64 10.09
C PRO A 196 -10.64 -7.25 11.49
N ASP A 197 -10.80 -5.96 11.76
CA ASP A 197 -11.31 -5.42 13.02
C ASP A 197 -12.76 -5.85 13.31
N VAL A 198 -13.59 -5.90 12.26
CA VAL A 198 -14.97 -6.41 12.37
C VAL A 198 -14.96 -7.90 12.64
N ARG A 199 -14.14 -8.68 11.89
CA ARG A 199 -14.02 -10.14 12.09
C ARG A 199 -13.65 -10.51 13.51
N GLU A 200 -12.61 -9.89 14.06
CA GLU A 200 -12.17 -10.12 15.42
C GLU A 200 -13.28 -9.85 16.45
N ARG A 201 -14.02 -8.77 16.24
CA ARG A 201 -15.11 -8.38 17.15
C ARG A 201 -16.32 -9.29 17.07
N ILE A 202 -16.71 -9.77 15.87
CA ILE A 202 -17.88 -10.66 15.70
C ILE A 202 -17.57 -12.11 16.04
N ALA A 203 -16.31 -12.56 15.96
CA ALA A 203 -15.92 -13.95 16.24
C ALA A 203 -16.29 -14.41 17.66
N GLY A 204 -16.22 -13.51 18.64
CA GLY A 204 -16.56 -13.78 20.05
C GLY A 204 -17.98 -13.39 20.47
N LEU A 205 -18.79 -12.83 19.56
CA LEU A 205 -20.13 -12.36 19.89
C LEU A 205 -21.17 -13.49 19.86
N LYS A 206 -21.95 -13.56 20.93
CA LYS A 206 -23.15 -14.38 20.93
C LYS A 206 -24.23 -13.75 20.05
N LYS A 207 -25.03 -14.59 19.41
CA LYS A 207 -26.17 -14.17 18.60
C LYS A 207 -27.08 -13.23 19.41
N LEU A 208 -27.56 -12.17 18.76
CA LEU A 208 -28.44 -11.15 19.33
C LEU A 208 -27.86 -10.45 20.59
N THR A 209 -26.55 -10.27 20.61
CA THR A 209 -25.86 -9.53 21.66
C THR A 209 -25.05 -8.40 21.01
N TRP A 210 -25.19 -7.18 21.55
CA TRP A 210 -24.41 -6.03 21.09
C TRP A 210 -22.96 -6.14 21.57
N SER A 211 -22.03 -5.80 20.69
CA SER A 211 -20.62 -5.67 21.05
C SER A 211 -20.39 -4.47 21.96
N LYS A 212 -19.23 -4.42 22.61
CA LYS A 212 -18.73 -3.16 23.18
C LYS A 212 -18.57 -2.11 22.08
N ARG A 213 -18.79 -0.84 22.41
CA ARG A 213 -18.52 0.28 21.52
C ARG A 213 -17.00 0.43 21.35
N VAL A 214 -16.53 0.43 20.10
CA VAL A 214 -15.14 0.66 19.74
C VAL A 214 -15.13 1.67 18.60
N ASP A 215 -14.41 2.77 18.73
CA ASP A 215 -14.30 3.86 17.75
C ASP A 215 -15.65 4.35 17.22
N GLY A 216 -16.63 4.47 18.13
CA GLY A 216 -17.98 4.89 17.77
C GLY A 216 -18.85 3.82 17.15
N ASN A 217 -18.34 2.62 16.92
CA ASN A 217 -19.06 1.54 16.26
C ASN A 217 -19.51 0.45 17.23
N VAL A 218 -20.72 -0.06 17.03
CA VAL A 218 -21.29 -1.22 17.75
C VAL A 218 -21.77 -2.23 16.73
N LEU A 219 -21.57 -3.50 17.01
CA LEU A 219 -21.91 -4.61 16.15
C LEU A 219 -22.87 -5.57 16.88
N LEU A 220 -23.75 -6.22 16.12
CA LEU A 220 -24.61 -7.29 16.60
C LEU A 220 -24.65 -8.41 15.57
N VAL A 221 -24.45 -9.65 16.00
CA VAL A 221 -24.60 -10.81 15.14
C VAL A 221 -26.06 -11.26 15.17
N CYS A 222 -26.74 -11.16 14.03
CA CYS A 222 -28.13 -11.57 13.88
C CYS A 222 -28.27 -13.08 13.67
N ASN A 223 -27.52 -13.58 12.70
CA ASN A 223 -27.57 -14.98 12.29
C ASN A 223 -26.21 -15.44 11.77
N THR A 224 -25.98 -16.73 11.88
CA THR A 224 -24.83 -17.41 11.30
C THR A 224 -25.32 -18.67 10.61
N LYS A 225 -24.88 -18.90 9.38
CA LYS A 225 -25.18 -20.08 8.60
C LYS A 225 -23.86 -20.68 8.10
N LYS A 226 -23.57 -21.91 8.52
CA LYS A 226 -22.47 -22.66 7.93
C LYS A 226 -22.84 -22.98 6.49
N THR A 227 -21.93 -22.69 5.57
CA THR A 227 -22.09 -23.06 4.17
C THR A 227 -21.01 -24.05 3.79
N SER A 228 -21.39 -25.06 3.00
CA SER A 228 -20.46 -26.03 2.43
C SER A 228 -19.85 -25.54 1.12
N GLU A 229 -20.44 -24.49 0.55
CA GLU A 229 -19.99 -23.90 -0.72
C GLU A 229 -19.30 -22.60 -0.44
N TYR A 230 -18.09 -22.48 -0.97
CA TYR A 230 -17.28 -21.27 -0.83
C TYR A 230 -17.75 -20.13 -1.77
N GLY A 231 -18.83 -20.33 -2.56
CA GLY A 231 -19.38 -19.33 -3.48
C GLY A 231 -18.31 -18.77 -4.41
N ASP A 232 -18.27 -17.45 -4.56
CA ASP A 232 -17.25 -16.75 -5.37
C ASP A 232 -15.83 -16.78 -4.72
N LEU A 233 -15.67 -17.49 -3.59
CA LEU A 233 -14.41 -17.59 -2.88
C LEU A 233 -13.32 -18.24 -3.75
N ASP A 234 -13.69 -19.20 -4.60
CA ASP A 234 -12.74 -19.87 -5.50
C ASP A 234 -12.07 -18.85 -6.44
N ASP A 235 -12.83 -17.89 -6.96
CA ASP A 235 -12.31 -16.82 -7.81
C ASP A 235 -11.44 -15.85 -7.02
N ILE A 236 -11.84 -15.49 -5.80
CA ILE A 236 -11.05 -14.62 -4.92
C ILE A 236 -9.74 -15.33 -4.53
N ILE A 237 -9.80 -16.61 -4.15
CA ILE A 237 -8.62 -17.41 -3.82
C ILE A 237 -7.69 -17.52 -5.02
N LYS A 238 -8.25 -17.81 -6.20
CA LYS A 238 -7.50 -17.89 -7.44
C LYS A 238 -6.81 -16.55 -7.77
N GLN A 239 -7.52 -15.44 -7.66
CA GLN A 239 -6.94 -14.11 -7.85
C GLN A 239 -5.84 -13.80 -6.84
N ASN A 240 -6.03 -14.15 -5.56
CA ASN A 240 -5.01 -13.98 -4.54
C ASN A 240 -3.78 -14.86 -4.80
N ALA A 241 -3.97 -16.11 -5.23
CA ALA A 241 -2.86 -17.00 -5.58
C ALA A 241 -2.08 -16.48 -6.80
N ILE A 242 -2.79 -16.00 -7.84
CA ILE A 242 -2.18 -15.34 -9.00
C ILE A 242 -1.37 -14.12 -8.54
N PHE A 243 -1.94 -13.29 -7.69
CA PHE A 243 -1.27 -12.08 -7.20
C PHE A 243 -0.01 -12.42 -6.38
N LYS A 244 -0.09 -13.38 -5.44
CA LYS A 244 1.06 -13.85 -4.65
C LYS A 244 2.17 -14.40 -5.56
N SER A 245 1.81 -15.23 -6.53
CA SER A 245 2.77 -15.81 -7.48
C SER A 245 3.38 -14.74 -8.38
N ALA A 246 2.57 -13.77 -8.86
CA ALA A 246 3.06 -12.66 -9.67
C ALA A 246 4.06 -11.78 -8.91
N MET A 247 3.77 -11.46 -7.66
CA MET A 247 4.66 -10.65 -6.82
C MET A 247 5.97 -11.39 -6.54
N PHE A 248 5.91 -12.69 -6.27
CA PHE A 248 7.11 -13.50 -6.09
C PHE A 248 7.98 -13.54 -7.36
N GLN A 249 7.38 -13.79 -8.54
CA GLN A 249 8.12 -13.82 -9.80
C GLN A 249 8.68 -12.43 -10.15
N ALA A 250 7.93 -11.35 -9.89
CA ALA A 250 8.37 -9.98 -10.09
C ALA A 250 9.59 -9.63 -9.19
N ASP A 251 9.59 -10.07 -7.92
CA ASP A 251 10.73 -9.91 -7.02
C ASP A 251 11.96 -10.68 -7.51
N GLN A 252 11.80 -11.93 -7.94
CA GLN A 252 12.89 -12.71 -8.53
C GLN A 252 13.44 -12.05 -9.79
N GLN A 253 12.57 -11.53 -10.67
CA GLN A 253 12.98 -10.81 -11.87
C GLN A 253 13.75 -9.54 -11.51
N LEU A 254 13.28 -8.75 -10.55
CA LEU A 254 13.98 -7.56 -10.08
C LEU A 254 15.38 -7.90 -9.55
N LYS A 255 15.50 -8.96 -8.73
CA LYS A 255 16.81 -9.43 -8.25
C LYS A 255 17.76 -9.81 -9.38
N GLN A 256 17.27 -10.47 -10.42
CA GLN A 256 18.08 -10.81 -11.59
C GLN A 256 18.49 -9.57 -12.39
N LEU A 257 17.58 -8.63 -12.61
CA LEU A 257 17.87 -7.36 -13.29
C LEU A 257 18.89 -6.54 -12.52
N ARG A 258 18.77 -6.48 -11.21
CA ARG A 258 19.73 -5.79 -10.33
C ARG A 258 21.14 -6.38 -10.44
N ARG A 259 21.27 -7.72 -10.54
CA ARG A 259 22.57 -8.39 -10.72
C ARG A 259 23.22 -8.07 -12.08
N LYS A 260 22.40 -7.75 -13.10
CA LYS A 260 22.89 -7.37 -14.45
C LYS A 260 23.18 -5.88 -14.57
N ALA A 261 22.67 -5.06 -13.66
CA ALA A 261 22.88 -3.62 -13.67
C ALA A 261 24.31 -3.28 -13.21
N VAL A 262 24.91 -2.27 -13.83
CA VAL A 262 26.22 -1.74 -13.40
C VAL A 262 25.97 -0.75 -12.26
N ILE A 263 26.19 -1.21 -11.04
CA ILE A 263 26.00 -0.44 -9.81
C ILE A 263 27.37 -0.19 -9.21
N VAL A 264 27.75 1.09 -9.04
CA VAL A 264 29.00 1.51 -8.40
C VAL A 264 28.64 2.37 -7.18
N ILE A 265 29.05 1.91 -5.99
CA ILE A 265 28.90 2.66 -4.74
C ILE A 265 30.18 3.46 -4.50
N ASN A 266 30.08 4.78 -4.57
CA ASN A 266 31.21 5.70 -4.41
C ASN A 266 31.46 6.06 -2.95
N ASP A 267 30.43 6.09 -2.14
CA ASP A 267 30.48 6.50 -0.74
C ASP A 267 30.56 5.28 0.18
N ASN A 268 31.61 5.24 0.99
CA ASN A 268 31.88 4.14 1.92
C ASN A 268 30.78 3.91 2.96
N ARG A 269 29.97 4.93 3.27
CA ARG A 269 28.82 4.82 4.18
C ARG A 269 27.76 3.83 3.69
N TYR A 270 27.76 3.52 2.40
CA TYR A 270 26.78 2.62 1.75
C TYR A 270 27.38 1.30 1.27
N LYS A 271 28.72 1.11 1.40
CA LYS A 271 29.35 -0.17 1.12
C LYS A 271 28.99 -1.17 2.22
N LEU A 272 28.76 -2.41 1.85
CA LEU A 272 28.55 -3.54 2.79
C LEU A 272 29.84 -3.92 3.48
#